data_7d132e60637f404d13a6e347b42da6d0
#
_entry.id   7d132e60637f404d13a6e347b42da6d0
#
_cell.length_a   1.000
_cell.length_b   1.000
_cell.length_c   1.000
_cell.angle_alpha   90.00
_cell.angle_beta   90.00
_cell.angle_gamma   90.00
#
_symmetry.space_group_name_H-M   'P 1'
#
loop_
_entity.id
_entity.type
_entity.pdbx_description
1 polymer ?
#
loop_
_entity_poly.entity_id
_entity_poly.type
_entity_poly.pdbx_seq_one_letter_code
_entity_poly.pdbx_strand_id
1 'polypeptide(L)'
;MVALTLAGCVRAAAPATSGGASAFPPFAVEQLAVGVYAVPGDTGRGSEGRPNAGFVVTDSGVLVVDALASPEEGARLLATVARTTTQPVRWLLLTHHHPDHHFGAVAFTRAGARVIAHPERATLASENGDSAFAAAWTAVVGERAMRGFAFADTPSIPVTADTTLRLGGRELVVLQPGAPHTPGDLLLWLPAERVLFAGDLLIEDAGTIVVDGDSRALLAALDRMEALGATVAVVGHGRVERDPRALIARTRCYVRGMRERMRRAIAEGTSMNRVLAAMPPADPARPVSRRSRDRRNAVRMYLEVERELFDGTGDSARAAGTNAAGTNAAAAPPCAP
;
A
#
# COMPACT_ATOMS: atom_id res chain seq x y z
N MET A 1 -17.66 -9.29 -9.02
CA MET A 1 -17.06 -9.97 -7.85
C MET A 1 -16.85 -11.44 -8.19
N VAL A 2 -15.63 -11.87 -8.28
CA VAL A 2 -15.31 -13.30 -8.48
C VAL A 2 -15.03 -13.91 -7.11
N ALA A 3 -15.78 -14.95 -6.73
CA ALA A 3 -15.54 -15.69 -5.51
C ALA A 3 -14.64 -16.90 -5.83
N LEU A 4 -13.43 -16.90 -5.29
CA LEU A 4 -12.49 -18.01 -5.46
C LEU A 4 -12.50 -18.87 -4.20
N THR A 5 -13.04 -20.08 -4.29
CA THR A 5 -12.99 -21.07 -3.20
C THR A 5 -11.72 -21.93 -3.39
N LEU A 6 -10.69 -21.67 -2.61
CA LEU A 6 -9.45 -22.45 -2.65
C LEU A 6 -9.60 -23.68 -1.75
N ALA A 7 -10.29 -24.73 -2.27
CA ALA A 7 -10.26 -26.06 -1.69
C ALA A 7 -9.06 -26.81 -2.30
N GLY A 8 -7.96 -26.87 -1.59
CA GLY A 8 -6.77 -27.61 -2.00
C GLY A 8 -6.58 -28.84 -1.12
N CYS A 9 -6.64 -30.03 -1.70
CA CYS A 9 -6.10 -31.24 -1.08
C CYS A 9 -4.59 -31.06 -0.90
N VAL A 10 -4.15 -30.80 0.31
CA VAL A 10 -2.73 -30.67 0.66
C VAL A 10 -2.23 -32.01 1.14
N ARG A 11 -1.34 -32.60 0.35
CA ARG A 11 -0.46 -33.67 0.82
C ARG A 11 0.37 -33.09 1.97
N ALA A 12 0.30 -33.67 3.15
CA ALA A 12 1.07 -33.28 4.30
C ALA A 12 2.57 -33.33 3.94
N ALA A 13 3.19 -32.16 3.79
CA ALA A 13 4.64 -32.05 3.78
C ALA A 13 5.13 -32.31 5.21
N ALA A 14 6.19 -33.08 5.34
CA ALA A 14 6.86 -33.33 6.61
C ALA A 14 7.22 -31.99 7.30
N PRO A 15 7.25 -31.94 8.65
CA PRO A 15 7.59 -30.72 9.36
C PRO A 15 8.99 -30.27 8.93
N ALA A 16 9.08 -29.07 8.40
CA ALA A 16 10.36 -28.42 8.12
C ALA A 16 11.15 -28.35 9.45
N THR A 17 12.33 -28.92 9.44
CA THR A 17 13.29 -28.89 10.53
C THR A 17 13.50 -27.45 10.99
N SER A 18 13.48 -27.27 12.29
CA SER A 18 13.76 -26.05 13.05
C SER A 18 14.66 -25.06 12.32
N GLY A 19 14.05 -24.03 11.72
CA GLY A 19 14.80 -22.86 11.29
C GLY A 19 15.51 -22.27 12.50
N GLY A 20 16.82 -22.05 12.38
CA GLY A 20 17.63 -21.42 13.42
C GLY A 20 16.93 -20.15 13.91
N ALA A 21 16.88 -19.96 15.22
CA ALA A 21 16.32 -18.78 15.84
C ALA A 21 16.89 -17.54 15.14
N SER A 22 16.02 -16.65 14.67
CA SER A 22 16.46 -15.38 14.07
C SER A 22 17.41 -14.68 15.04
N ALA A 23 18.55 -14.24 14.54
CA ALA A 23 19.56 -13.53 15.34
C ALA A 23 19.03 -12.19 15.89
N PHE A 24 17.81 -11.79 15.53
CA PHE A 24 17.17 -10.53 15.93
C PHE A 24 15.93 -10.77 16.77
N PRO A 25 15.67 -9.86 17.74
CA PRO A 25 14.42 -9.92 18.49
C PRO A 25 13.23 -9.75 17.53
N PRO A 26 12.10 -10.42 17.80
CA PRO A 26 10.88 -10.25 17.02
C PRO A 26 10.42 -8.80 17.02
N PHE A 27 9.61 -8.44 16.03
CA PHE A 27 8.96 -7.14 16.01
C PHE A 27 7.87 -7.05 17.09
N ALA A 28 7.55 -5.83 17.50
CA ALA A 28 6.35 -5.57 18.27
C ALA A 28 5.10 -5.92 17.43
N VAL A 29 4.09 -6.43 18.09
CA VAL A 29 2.83 -6.83 17.48
C VAL A 29 1.69 -6.13 18.20
N GLU A 30 0.77 -5.55 17.45
CA GLU A 30 -0.47 -4.96 17.95
C GLU A 30 -1.66 -5.80 17.51
N GLN A 31 -2.44 -6.33 18.46
CA GLN A 31 -3.65 -7.06 18.14
C GLN A 31 -4.79 -6.09 17.82
N LEU A 32 -5.35 -6.18 16.62
CA LEU A 32 -6.43 -5.31 16.15
C LEU A 32 -7.81 -5.92 16.40
N ALA A 33 -7.90 -7.24 16.25
CA ALA A 33 -9.06 -8.06 16.54
C ALA A 33 -8.60 -9.49 16.80
N VAL A 34 -9.50 -10.40 17.15
CA VAL A 34 -9.16 -11.82 17.37
C VAL A 34 -8.55 -12.40 16.09
N GLY A 35 -7.28 -12.81 16.18
CA GLY A 35 -6.53 -13.36 15.05
C GLY A 35 -6.11 -12.36 13.99
N VAL A 36 -6.24 -11.04 14.22
CA VAL A 36 -5.81 -9.99 13.28
C VAL A 36 -4.79 -9.10 13.97
N TYR A 37 -3.63 -8.95 13.36
CA TYR A 37 -2.47 -8.29 13.96
C TYR A 37 -1.81 -7.32 13.00
N ALA A 38 -1.40 -6.16 13.51
CA ALA A 38 -0.43 -5.28 12.86
C ALA A 38 0.97 -5.51 13.42
N VAL A 39 1.96 -5.30 12.59
CA VAL A 39 3.37 -5.19 12.95
C VAL A 39 3.80 -3.78 12.62
N PRO A 40 3.72 -2.85 13.59
CA PRO A 40 3.98 -1.44 13.33
C PRO A 40 5.41 -1.22 12.82
N GLY A 41 5.52 -0.31 11.87
CA GLY A 41 6.78 0.15 11.32
C GLY A 41 7.58 1.02 12.29
N ASP A 42 8.61 1.65 11.78
CA ASP A 42 9.35 2.67 12.49
C ASP A 42 9.60 3.89 11.59
N THR A 43 10.08 4.97 12.17
CA THR A 43 10.39 6.21 11.45
C THR A 43 11.90 6.36 11.18
N GLY A 44 12.71 5.33 11.43
CA GLY A 44 14.15 5.49 11.62
C GLY A 44 15.02 5.21 10.41
N ARG A 45 14.56 4.54 9.36
CA ARG A 45 15.41 4.11 8.25
C ARG A 45 14.69 4.15 6.92
N GLY A 46 15.50 4.31 5.86
CA GLY A 46 15.01 4.42 4.51
C GLY A 46 14.33 5.75 4.25
N SER A 47 13.66 5.85 3.16
CA SER A 47 13.00 7.08 2.75
C SER A 47 11.79 7.41 3.62
N GLU A 48 11.06 6.41 4.13
CA GLU A 48 9.83 6.59 4.92
C GLU A 48 9.88 5.89 6.30
N GLY A 49 11.03 5.30 6.67
CA GLY A 49 11.12 4.36 7.77
C GLY A 49 10.70 2.96 7.35
N ARG A 50 10.67 2.01 8.29
CA ARG A 50 10.15 0.67 8.03
C ARG A 50 8.63 0.75 7.91
N PRO A 51 8.02 0.19 6.85
CA PRO A 51 6.57 0.19 6.69
C PRO A 51 5.89 -0.69 7.75
N ASN A 52 4.59 -0.55 7.85
CA ASN A 52 3.77 -1.49 8.57
C ASN A 52 3.62 -2.78 7.76
N ALA A 53 3.55 -3.88 8.48
CA ALA A 53 3.10 -5.17 7.99
C ALA A 53 1.95 -5.67 8.87
N GLY A 54 1.42 -6.83 8.57
CA GLY A 54 0.45 -7.46 9.44
C GLY A 54 0.18 -8.89 9.10
N PHE A 55 -0.68 -9.55 9.87
CA PHE A 55 -1.07 -10.92 9.57
C PHE A 55 -2.43 -11.28 10.13
N VAL A 56 -3.06 -12.23 9.47
CA VAL A 56 -4.36 -12.78 9.83
C VAL A 56 -4.19 -14.28 10.09
N VAL A 57 -4.50 -14.70 11.31
CA VAL A 57 -4.51 -16.11 11.72
C VAL A 57 -5.87 -16.70 11.38
N THR A 58 -5.85 -17.82 10.68
CA THR A 58 -7.04 -18.60 10.31
C THR A 58 -6.88 -20.06 10.72
N ASP A 59 -7.95 -20.84 10.70
CA ASP A 59 -7.88 -22.28 11.02
C ASP A 59 -7.06 -23.10 10.00
N SER A 60 -6.82 -22.54 8.81
CA SER A 60 -6.04 -23.21 7.75
C SER A 60 -4.62 -22.67 7.57
N GLY A 61 -4.18 -21.73 8.40
CA GLY A 61 -2.85 -21.11 8.35
C GLY A 61 -2.90 -19.59 8.46
N VAL A 62 -1.75 -18.95 8.32
CA VAL A 62 -1.60 -17.50 8.42
C VAL A 62 -1.45 -16.87 7.04
N LEU A 63 -2.17 -15.78 6.81
CA LEU A 63 -1.94 -14.83 5.71
C LEU A 63 -1.17 -13.64 6.28
N VAL A 64 -0.01 -13.34 5.71
CA VAL A 64 0.80 -12.15 6.04
C VAL A 64 0.56 -11.07 4.99
N VAL A 65 0.51 -9.81 5.39
CA VAL A 65 0.38 -8.64 4.52
C VAL A 65 1.69 -7.88 4.57
N ASP A 66 2.31 -7.75 3.41
CA ASP A 66 3.64 -7.20 3.14
C ASP A 66 4.80 -7.94 3.82
N ALA A 67 5.95 -7.84 3.21
CA ALA A 67 7.14 -8.63 3.56
C ALA A 67 8.29 -7.80 4.11
N LEU A 68 8.12 -6.48 4.20
CA LEU A 68 9.15 -5.53 4.60
C LEU A 68 10.32 -5.41 3.59
N ALA A 69 11.35 -4.67 3.98
CA ALA A 69 12.34 -4.05 3.11
C ALA A 69 13.52 -4.95 2.72
N SER A 70 13.65 -6.14 3.32
CA SER A 70 14.82 -7.00 3.08
C SER A 70 14.56 -8.45 3.48
N PRO A 71 15.36 -9.41 2.94
CA PRO A 71 15.33 -10.81 3.40
C PRO A 71 15.49 -10.98 4.91
N GLU A 72 16.33 -10.15 5.54
CA GLU A 72 16.54 -10.17 6.99
C GLU A 72 15.24 -9.78 7.74
N GLU A 73 14.58 -8.71 7.30
CA GLU A 73 13.34 -8.26 7.91
C GLU A 73 12.19 -9.24 7.63
N GLY A 74 12.12 -9.81 6.44
CA GLY A 74 11.16 -10.87 6.11
C GLY A 74 11.31 -12.09 7.00
N ALA A 75 12.54 -12.56 7.23
CA ALA A 75 12.83 -13.66 8.14
C ALA A 75 12.47 -13.32 9.60
N ARG A 76 12.74 -12.10 10.03
CA ARG A 76 12.35 -11.59 11.34
C ARG A 76 10.82 -11.51 11.50
N LEU A 77 10.11 -11.12 10.45
CA LEU A 77 8.63 -11.08 10.45
C LEU A 77 8.06 -12.50 10.55
N LEU A 78 8.60 -13.48 9.83
CA LEU A 78 8.24 -14.89 9.98
C LEU A 78 8.44 -15.38 11.43
N ALA A 79 9.57 -15.06 12.03
CA ALA A 79 9.84 -15.39 13.44
C ALA A 79 8.86 -14.69 14.39
N THR A 80 8.42 -13.47 14.06
CA THR A 80 7.41 -12.73 14.83
C THR A 80 6.07 -13.43 14.77
N VAL A 81 5.63 -13.87 13.60
CA VAL A 81 4.39 -14.65 13.43
C VAL A 81 4.45 -15.95 14.22
N ALA A 82 5.57 -16.71 14.13
CA ALA A 82 5.75 -17.98 14.83
C ALA A 82 5.71 -17.85 16.38
N ARG A 83 6.02 -16.68 16.92
CA ARG A 83 5.87 -16.40 18.37
C ARG A 83 4.45 -16.05 18.78
N THR A 84 3.62 -15.65 17.83
CA THR A 84 2.23 -15.24 18.09
C THR A 84 1.27 -16.41 17.91
N THR A 85 1.56 -17.33 16.98
CA THR A 85 0.70 -18.48 16.69
C THR A 85 1.52 -19.69 16.25
N THR A 86 0.98 -20.88 16.46
CA THR A 86 1.53 -22.14 15.96
C THR A 86 1.07 -22.48 14.53
N GLN A 87 0.14 -21.69 13.98
CA GLN A 87 -0.32 -21.87 12.61
C GLN A 87 0.78 -21.52 11.61
N PRO A 88 1.00 -22.34 10.56
CA PRO A 88 2.02 -22.07 9.56
C PRO A 88 1.64 -20.87 8.67
N VAL A 89 2.62 -20.08 8.26
CA VAL A 89 2.41 -19.07 7.22
C VAL A 89 2.23 -19.77 5.88
N ARG A 90 1.07 -19.58 5.26
CA ARG A 90 0.70 -20.21 3.98
C ARG A 90 0.57 -19.21 2.84
N TRP A 91 0.29 -17.96 3.16
CA TRP A 91 0.05 -16.91 2.17
C TRP A 91 0.78 -15.63 2.56
N LEU A 92 1.30 -14.96 1.55
CA LEU A 92 1.84 -13.62 1.61
C LEU A 92 1.08 -12.77 0.59
N LEU A 93 0.35 -11.77 1.06
CA LEU A 93 -0.24 -10.74 0.21
C LEU A 93 0.72 -9.56 0.15
N LEU A 94 1.07 -9.14 -1.07
CA LEU A 94 1.87 -7.95 -1.31
C LEU A 94 0.95 -6.84 -1.81
N THR A 95 0.95 -5.71 -1.11
CA THR A 95 0.07 -4.58 -1.43
C THR A 95 0.51 -3.89 -2.70
N HIS A 96 1.82 -3.70 -2.92
CA HIS A 96 2.37 -3.06 -4.10
C HIS A 96 3.86 -3.41 -4.30
N HIS A 97 4.51 -2.82 -5.32
CA HIS A 97 5.86 -3.23 -5.76
C HIS A 97 7.02 -2.44 -5.12
N HIS A 98 6.78 -1.49 -4.22
CA HIS A 98 7.88 -0.76 -3.60
C HIS A 98 8.76 -1.68 -2.72
N PRO A 99 10.09 -1.48 -2.73
CA PRO A 99 11.05 -2.41 -2.11
C PRO A 99 10.80 -2.66 -0.64
N ASP A 100 10.42 -1.63 0.08
CA ASP A 100 10.17 -1.68 1.52
C ASP A 100 8.96 -2.54 1.90
N HIS A 101 8.06 -2.84 0.96
CA HIS A 101 6.91 -3.72 1.15
C HIS A 101 7.15 -5.16 0.68
N HIS A 102 8.09 -5.40 -0.26
CA HIS A 102 8.16 -6.72 -0.87
C HIS A 102 9.55 -7.39 -0.88
N PHE A 103 10.67 -6.69 -0.62
CA PHE A 103 11.99 -7.28 -0.74
C PHE A 103 12.27 -8.40 0.28
N GLY A 104 11.48 -8.48 1.35
CA GLY A 104 11.49 -9.59 2.27
C GLY A 104 10.74 -10.84 1.79
N ALA A 105 10.01 -10.79 0.66
CA ALA A 105 9.15 -11.87 0.16
C ALA A 105 9.89 -13.20 -0.06
N VAL A 106 11.19 -13.14 -0.40
CA VAL A 106 12.04 -14.32 -0.57
C VAL A 106 12.11 -15.20 0.69
N ALA A 107 12.01 -14.62 1.88
CA ALA A 107 11.98 -15.39 3.12
C ALA A 107 10.70 -16.22 3.23
N PHE A 108 9.58 -15.67 2.82
CA PHE A 108 8.27 -16.33 2.83
C PHE A 108 8.16 -17.42 1.78
N THR A 109 8.62 -17.15 0.55
CA THR A 109 8.60 -18.18 -0.52
C THR A 109 9.49 -19.37 -0.20
N ARG A 110 10.66 -19.15 0.42
CA ARG A 110 11.51 -20.23 0.94
C ARG A 110 10.85 -21.03 2.08
N ALA A 111 9.99 -20.40 2.86
CA ALA A 111 9.17 -21.07 3.86
C ALA A 111 7.93 -21.76 3.29
N GLY A 112 7.72 -21.72 1.97
CA GLY A 112 6.62 -22.37 1.27
C GLY A 112 5.32 -21.56 1.19
N ALA A 113 5.35 -20.29 1.54
CA ALA A 113 4.18 -19.41 1.40
C ALA A 113 3.87 -19.12 -0.09
N ARG A 114 2.59 -19.09 -0.41
CA ARG A 114 2.09 -18.69 -1.73
C ARG A 114 1.91 -17.16 -1.77
N VAL A 115 2.41 -16.54 -2.82
CA VAL A 115 2.32 -15.08 -2.99
C VAL A 115 1.00 -14.72 -3.67
N ILE A 116 0.26 -13.81 -3.06
CA ILE A 116 -0.94 -13.15 -3.59
C ILE A 116 -0.51 -11.74 -3.96
N ALA A 117 -0.56 -11.38 -5.23
CA ALA A 117 -0.15 -10.07 -5.70
C ALA A 117 -0.78 -9.75 -7.06
N HIS A 118 -0.77 -8.48 -7.45
CA HIS A 118 -1.11 -8.08 -8.81
C HIS A 118 0.03 -8.47 -9.76
N PRO A 119 -0.25 -9.07 -10.93
CA PRO A 119 0.80 -9.54 -11.83
C PRO A 119 1.66 -8.42 -12.43
N GLU A 120 1.12 -7.21 -12.57
CA GLU A 120 1.84 -6.06 -13.12
C GLU A 120 3.06 -5.65 -12.27
N ARG A 121 3.08 -6.01 -11.01
CA ARG A 121 4.24 -5.82 -10.13
C ARG A 121 5.51 -6.47 -10.70
N ALA A 122 5.41 -7.67 -11.25
CA ALA A 122 6.55 -8.37 -11.83
C ALA A 122 7.07 -7.68 -13.10
N THR A 123 6.16 -7.11 -13.91
CA THR A 123 6.52 -6.34 -15.09
C THR A 123 7.30 -5.08 -14.72
N LEU A 124 6.82 -4.34 -13.72
CA LEU A 124 7.47 -3.12 -13.23
C LEU A 124 8.85 -3.40 -12.61
N ALA A 125 8.99 -4.49 -11.89
CA ALA A 125 10.28 -4.92 -11.36
C ALA A 125 11.28 -5.12 -12.51
N SER A 126 10.90 -5.83 -13.58
CA SER A 126 11.78 -6.08 -14.73
C SER A 126 12.09 -4.82 -15.57
N GLU A 127 11.13 -3.92 -15.73
CA GLU A 127 11.30 -2.67 -16.50
C GLU A 127 12.22 -1.66 -15.81
N ASN A 128 12.21 -1.61 -14.48
CA ASN A 128 13.05 -0.71 -13.69
C ASN A 128 14.50 -1.18 -13.52
N GLY A 129 14.91 -2.29 -14.18
CA GLY A 129 16.25 -2.84 -14.07
C GLY A 129 16.52 -3.40 -12.69
N ASP A 130 15.90 -4.52 -12.38
CA ASP A 130 15.90 -5.22 -11.10
C ASP A 130 17.24 -5.17 -10.33
N SER A 131 18.36 -5.40 -11.01
CA SER A 131 19.67 -5.42 -10.36
C SER A 131 20.13 -4.02 -9.91
N ALA A 132 19.87 -2.99 -10.71
CA ALA A 132 20.23 -1.61 -10.37
C ALA A 132 19.36 -1.08 -9.22
N PHE A 133 18.07 -1.43 -9.22
CA PHE A 133 17.15 -1.06 -8.16
C PHE A 133 17.47 -1.77 -6.85
N ALA A 134 17.77 -3.08 -6.90
CA ALA A 134 18.22 -3.85 -5.73
C ALA A 134 19.56 -3.33 -5.20
N ALA A 135 20.50 -2.93 -6.07
CA ALA A 135 21.77 -2.33 -5.65
C ALA A 135 21.56 -0.97 -4.96
N ALA A 136 20.73 -0.10 -5.53
CA ALA A 136 20.39 1.18 -4.92
C ALA A 136 19.71 0.98 -3.55
N TRP A 137 18.82 0.01 -3.43
CA TRP A 137 18.16 -0.32 -2.17
C TRP A 137 19.12 -0.94 -1.16
N THR A 138 20.08 -1.76 -1.62
CA THR A 138 21.14 -2.30 -0.79
C THR A 138 21.95 -1.19 -0.11
N ALA A 139 22.19 -0.08 -0.81
CA ALA A 139 22.85 1.08 -0.21
C ALA A 139 22.03 1.74 0.92
N VAL A 140 20.71 1.59 0.90
CA VAL A 140 19.79 2.10 1.93
C VAL A 140 19.74 1.19 3.16
N VAL A 141 19.52 -0.12 2.96
CA VAL A 141 19.29 -1.07 4.07
C VAL A 141 20.54 -1.83 4.49
N GLY A 142 21.57 -1.84 3.67
CA GLY A 142 22.87 -2.49 3.92
C GLY A 142 22.98 -3.90 3.34
N GLU A 143 24.18 -4.28 2.91
CA GLU A 143 24.48 -5.57 2.28
C GLU A 143 24.09 -6.79 3.16
N ARG A 144 24.22 -6.66 4.47
CA ARG A 144 23.85 -7.73 5.38
C ARG A 144 22.36 -8.02 5.31
N ALA A 145 21.52 -6.98 5.34
CA ALA A 145 20.07 -7.11 5.29
C ALA A 145 19.59 -7.72 3.97
N MET A 146 20.31 -7.43 2.88
CA MET A 146 20.03 -7.93 1.52
C MET A 146 20.66 -9.28 1.22
N ARG A 147 21.34 -9.91 2.16
CA ARG A 147 21.99 -11.21 1.91
C ARG A 147 20.97 -12.28 1.53
N GLY A 148 21.19 -12.91 0.39
CA GLY A 148 20.32 -13.94 -0.16
C GLY A 148 19.05 -13.37 -0.76
N PHE A 149 19.03 -12.08 -1.10
CA PHE A 149 17.95 -11.47 -1.87
C PHE A 149 17.74 -12.20 -3.19
N ALA A 150 16.50 -12.37 -3.55
CA ALA A 150 16.05 -12.80 -4.87
C ALA A 150 14.65 -12.23 -5.07
N PHE A 151 14.33 -11.84 -6.29
CA PHE A 151 12.99 -11.42 -6.63
C PHE A 151 12.02 -12.60 -6.46
N ALA A 152 11.00 -12.41 -5.67
CA ALA A 152 9.92 -13.37 -5.44
C ALA A 152 8.63 -12.84 -6.10
N ASP A 153 8.74 -12.48 -7.36
CA ASP A 153 7.85 -11.53 -8.01
C ASP A 153 6.67 -12.16 -8.71
N THR A 154 6.80 -13.39 -9.17
CA THR A 154 5.71 -14.08 -9.83
C THR A 154 4.65 -14.50 -8.80
N PRO A 155 3.45 -13.90 -8.82
CA PRO A 155 2.41 -14.29 -7.88
C PRO A 155 1.94 -15.73 -8.14
N SER A 156 1.90 -16.53 -7.08
CA SER A 156 1.28 -17.87 -7.13
C SER A 156 -0.24 -17.78 -7.24
N ILE A 157 -0.80 -16.65 -6.82
CA ILE A 157 -2.22 -16.33 -6.87
C ILE A 157 -2.33 -14.89 -7.39
N PRO A 158 -2.47 -14.70 -8.72
CA PRO A 158 -2.62 -13.38 -9.30
C PRO A 158 -4.01 -12.80 -8.98
N VAL A 159 -4.05 -11.50 -8.62
CA VAL A 159 -5.28 -10.76 -8.35
C VAL A 159 -5.32 -9.54 -9.25
N THR A 160 -6.27 -9.52 -10.19
CA THR A 160 -6.47 -8.42 -11.16
C THR A 160 -7.83 -7.73 -11.00
N ALA A 161 -8.64 -8.22 -10.06
CA ALA A 161 -9.96 -7.66 -9.73
C ALA A 161 -10.28 -7.98 -8.27
N ASP A 162 -11.30 -7.33 -7.73
CA ASP A 162 -11.79 -7.62 -6.37
C ASP A 162 -12.05 -9.11 -6.20
N THR A 163 -11.40 -9.70 -5.21
CA THR A 163 -11.41 -11.14 -4.98
C THR A 163 -11.71 -11.46 -3.53
N THR A 164 -12.70 -12.30 -3.29
CA THR A 164 -12.99 -12.81 -1.94
C THR A 164 -12.23 -14.12 -1.72
N LEU A 165 -11.40 -14.13 -0.68
CA LEU A 165 -10.70 -15.32 -0.20
C LEU A 165 -11.44 -15.90 1.01
N ARG A 166 -11.65 -17.21 1.02
CA ARG A 166 -12.20 -17.93 2.17
C ARG A 166 -11.14 -18.84 2.74
N LEU A 167 -10.53 -18.42 3.84
CA LEU A 167 -9.40 -19.10 4.47
C LEU A 167 -9.77 -19.49 5.90
N GLY A 168 -9.83 -20.79 6.19
CA GLY A 168 -10.07 -21.30 7.54
C GLY A 168 -11.26 -20.66 8.25
N GLY A 169 -12.42 -20.61 7.57
CA GLY A 169 -13.65 -20.03 8.10
C GLY A 169 -13.74 -18.50 8.07
N ARG A 170 -12.67 -17.78 7.69
CA ARG A 170 -12.67 -16.32 7.55
C ARG A 170 -12.92 -15.90 6.10
N GLU A 171 -13.65 -14.82 5.95
CA GLU A 171 -13.80 -14.12 4.69
C GLU A 171 -12.88 -12.89 4.67
N LEU A 172 -12.03 -12.82 3.66
CA LEU A 172 -11.09 -11.73 3.42
C LEU A 172 -11.31 -11.22 2.00
N VAL A 173 -11.42 -9.91 1.83
CA VAL A 173 -11.63 -9.32 0.51
C VAL A 173 -10.35 -8.59 0.09
N VAL A 174 -9.74 -9.09 -0.97
CA VAL A 174 -8.65 -8.39 -1.64
C VAL A 174 -9.27 -7.43 -2.64
N LEU A 175 -9.07 -6.14 -2.46
CA LEU A 175 -9.58 -5.10 -3.33
C LEU A 175 -8.48 -4.65 -4.30
N GLN A 176 -8.83 -4.50 -5.57
CA GLN A 176 -7.96 -3.95 -6.60
C GLN A 176 -8.49 -2.57 -7.01
N PRO A 177 -7.92 -1.47 -6.50
CA PRO A 177 -8.43 -0.11 -6.69
C PRO A 177 -7.96 0.56 -7.98
N GLY A 178 -7.27 -0.13 -8.86
CA GLY A 178 -6.58 0.46 -10.02
C GLY A 178 -5.10 0.75 -9.70
N ALA A 179 -4.63 1.92 -10.10
CA ALA A 179 -3.24 2.36 -9.92
C ALA A 179 -3.16 3.68 -9.11
N PRO A 180 -3.68 3.76 -7.89
CA PRO A 180 -3.70 5.01 -7.12
C PRO A 180 -2.33 5.44 -6.59
N HIS A 181 -1.49 4.53 -6.15
CA HIS A 181 -0.14 4.76 -5.64
C HIS A 181 0.91 4.17 -6.57
N THR A 182 0.68 2.93 -7.01
CA THR A 182 1.47 2.23 -8.03
C THR A 182 0.55 1.44 -8.95
N PRO A 183 1.00 1.06 -10.16
CA PRO A 183 0.28 0.06 -10.95
C PRO A 183 0.16 -1.26 -10.17
N GLY A 184 -1.07 -1.76 -10.02
CA GLY A 184 -1.32 -3.04 -9.37
C GLY A 184 -1.42 -3.00 -7.84
N ASP A 185 -1.83 -1.88 -7.26
CA ASP A 185 -2.10 -1.81 -5.82
C ASP A 185 -3.20 -2.79 -5.40
N LEU A 186 -3.02 -3.39 -4.21
CA LEU A 186 -4.00 -4.25 -3.55
C LEU A 186 -4.20 -3.80 -2.11
N LEU A 187 -5.44 -3.91 -1.65
CA LEU A 187 -5.83 -3.70 -0.26
C LEU A 187 -6.39 -5.00 0.31
N LEU A 188 -6.26 -5.20 1.62
CA LEU A 188 -6.96 -6.30 2.28
C LEU A 188 -8.02 -5.76 3.23
N TRP A 189 -9.27 -6.11 2.98
CA TRP A 189 -10.41 -5.79 3.81
C TRP A 189 -10.93 -7.01 4.56
N LEU A 190 -11.12 -6.87 5.87
CA LEU A 190 -11.72 -7.88 6.75
C LEU A 190 -13.09 -7.36 7.19
N PRO A 191 -14.19 -7.78 6.53
CA PRO A 191 -15.52 -7.25 6.79
C PRO A 191 -16.02 -7.47 8.23
N ALA A 192 -15.77 -8.65 8.76
CA ALA A 192 -16.24 -9.03 10.11
C ALA A 192 -15.56 -8.19 11.20
N GLU A 193 -14.27 -7.94 11.06
CA GLU A 193 -13.45 -7.20 12.02
C GLU A 193 -13.45 -5.69 11.75
N ARG A 194 -13.90 -5.27 10.57
CA ARG A 194 -13.84 -3.89 10.07
C ARG A 194 -12.42 -3.32 10.07
N VAL A 195 -11.44 -4.16 9.73
CA VAL A 195 -10.02 -3.83 9.61
C VAL A 195 -9.62 -3.76 8.14
N LEU A 196 -8.95 -2.68 7.76
CA LEU A 196 -8.41 -2.44 6.42
C LEU A 196 -6.88 -2.39 6.49
N PHE A 197 -6.20 -3.20 5.68
CA PHE A 197 -4.79 -3.00 5.34
C PHE A 197 -4.74 -2.21 4.05
N ALA A 198 -4.27 -0.98 4.13
CA ALA A 198 -4.41 0.01 3.08
C ALA A 198 -3.15 0.20 2.21
N GLY A 199 -2.02 -0.44 2.58
CA GLY A 199 -0.74 -0.12 1.95
C GLY A 199 -0.50 1.39 1.92
N ASP A 200 0.22 1.88 0.93
CA ASP A 200 0.60 3.29 0.79
C ASP A 200 -0.48 4.19 0.22
N LEU A 201 -1.70 3.66 0.01
CA LEU A 201 -2.85 4.51 -0.29
C LEU A 201 -3.20 5.41 0.91
N LEU A 202 -2.91 4.94 2.11
CA LEU A 202 -2.98 5.73 3.33
C LEU A 202 -1.62 5.71 4.04
N ILE A 203 -1.12 6.90 4.32
CA ILE A 203 0.09 7.13 5.12
C ILE A 203 -0.27 8.13 6.22
N GLU A 204 0.34 8.00 7.40
CA GLU A 204 0.14 8.93 8.51
C GLU A 204 0.31 10.39 8.04
N ASP A 205 -0.45 11.31 8.61
CA ASP A 205 -0.46 12.74 8.25
C ASP A 205 -0.83 13.03 6.78
N ALA A 206 -1.68 12.19 6.18
CA ALA A 206 -2.04 12.29 4.77
C ALA A 206 -0.81 12.31 3.85
N GLY A 207 0.22 11.57 4.24
CA GLY A 207 1.55 11.57 3.60
C GLY A 207 1.65 10.83 2.29
N THR A 208 0.53 10.46 1.64
CA THR A 208 0.54 9.66 0.42
C THR A 208 1.43 10.22 -0.71
N ILE A 209 2.00 9.32 -1.49
CA ILE A 209 2.84 9.61 -2.66
C ILE A 209 2.15 9.05 -3.89
N VAL A 210 2.04 9.84 -4.96
CA VAL A 210 1.37 9.45 -6.22
C VAL A 210 2.33 9.43 -7.41
N VAL A 211 3.62 9.38 -7.16
CA VAL A 211 4.66 9.51 -8.22
C VAL A 211 4.53 8.44 -9.28
N ASP A 212 4.29 7.20 -8.86
CA ASP A 212 4.15 6.04 -9.75
C ASP A 212 2.68 5.70 -10.02
N GLY A 213 1.74 6.40 -9.39
CA GLY A 213 0.32 6.20 -9.50
C GLY A 213 -0.43 7.27 -10.29
N ASP A 214 -1.72 7.37 -10.01
CA ASP A 214 -2.64 8.34 -10.60
C ASP A 214 -3.49 8.99 -9.51
N SER A 215 -3.50 10.33 -9.46
CA SER A 215 -4.19 11.06 -8.41
C SER A 215 -5.72 11.01 -8.50
N ARG A 216 -6.31 10.75 -9.68
CA ARG A 216 -7.77 10.53 -9.84
C ARG A 216 -8.14 9.13 -9.37
N ALA A 217 -7.32 8.13 -9.72
CA ALA A 217 -7.49 6.77 -9.21
C ALA A 217 -7.40 6.75 -7.68
N LEU A 218 -6.48 7.54 -7.09
CA LEU A 218 -6.40 7.67 -5.64
C LEU A 218 -7.67 8.29 -5.04
N LEU A 219 -8.23 9.33 -5.63
CA LEU A 219 -9.50 9.90 -5.16
C LEU A 219 -10.63 8.88 -5.19
N ALA A 220 -10.74 8.11 -6.28
CA ALA A 220 -11.73 7.03 -6.40
C ALA A 220 -11.49 5.90 -5.38
N ALA A 221 -10.24 5.53 -5.13
CA ALA A 221 -9.88 4.55 -4.11
C ALA A 221 -10.24 5.03 -2.70
N LEU A 222 -10.02 6.31 -2.40
CA LEU A 222 -10.42 6.91 -1.11
C LEU A 222 -11.93 6.87 -0.89
N ASP A 223 -12.72 7.11 -1.95
CA ASP A 223 -14.20 7.02 -1.86
C ASP A 223 -14.63 5.56 -1.61
N ARG A 224 -13.98 4.59 -2.26
CA ARG A 224 -14.21 3.16 -2.00
C ARG A 224 -13.84 2.75 -0.57
N MET A 225 -12.66 3.17 -0.09
CA MET A 225 -12.22 2.87 1.28
C MET A 225 -13.17 3.47 2.32
N GLU A 226 -13.67 4.69 2.12
CA GLU A 226 -14.65 5.32 3.02
C GLU A 226 -15.94 4.51 3.08
N ALA A 227 -16.42 4.01 1.92
CA ALA A 227 -17.64 3.21 1.83
C ALA A 227 -17.54 1.86 2.55
N LEU A 228 -16.33 1.31 2.78
CA LEU A 228 -16.13 0.09 3.57
C LEU A 228 -16.53 0.28 5.04
N GLY A 229 -16.43 1.50 5.54
CA GLY A 229 -16.70 1.81 6.94
C GLY A 229 -15.74 1.16 7.92
N ALA A 230 -14.46 1.04 7.55
CA ALA A 230 -13.42 0.51 8.42
C ALA A 230 -13.34 1.30 9.74
N THR A 231 -13.12 0.60 10.84
CA THR A 231 -12.90 1.21 12.16
C THR A 231 -11.42 1.24 12.54
N VAL A 232 -10.61 0.45 11.85
CA VAL A 232 -9.15 0.42 12.00
C VAL A 232 -8.54 0.30 10.61
N ALA A 233 -7.48 1.06 10.34
CA ALA A 233 -6.65 0.87 9.15
C ALA A 233 -5.18 0.69 9.53
N VAL A 234 -4.56 -0.36 8.98
CA VAL A 234 -3.11 -0.49 8.91
C VAL A 234 -2.67 0.25 7.68
N VAL A 235 -2.12 1.44 7.88
CA VAL A 235 -1.58 2.31 6.84
C VAL A 235 -0.20 1.81 6.41
N GLY A 236 0.29 2.20 5.24
CA GLY A 236 1.61 1.76 4.80
C GLY A 236 2.72 2.22 5.73
N HIS A 237 2.72 3.50 6.12
CA HIS A 237 3.70 4.07 7.04
C HIS A 237 3.05 4.90 8.13
N GLY A 238 3.59 4.81 9.34
CA GLY A 238 3.10 5.52 10.52
C GLY A 238 2.31 4.61 11.46
N ARG A 239 1.53 5.22 12.36
CA ARG A 239 0.76 4.48 13.35
C ARG A 239 -0.47 3.81 12.74
N VAL A 240 -0.91 2.71 13.34
CA VAL A 240 -2.22 2.13 13.06
C VAL A 240 -3.30 3.19 13.28
N GLU A 241 -4.12 3.42 12.26
CA GLU A 241 -5.13 4.48 12.29
C GLU A 241 -6.43 3.97 12.92
N ARG A 242 -6.90 4.68 13.94
CA ARG A 242 -8.13 4.36 14.67
C ARG A 242 -9.32 5.23 14.26
N ASP A 243 -9.07 6.22 13.40
CA ASP A 243 -10.10 7.00 12.71
C ASP A 243 -9.78 7.08 11.21
N PRO A 244 -9.94 5.94 10.48
CA PRO A 244 -9.64 5.89 9.04
C PRO A 244 -10.42 6.93 8.25
N ARG A 245 -11.65 7.25 8.65
CA ARG A 245 -12.49 8.23 7.97
C ARG A 245 -11.86 9.63 7.99
N ALA A 246 -11.35 10.05 9.16
CA ALA A 246 -10.68 11.35 9.26
C ALA A 246 -9.39 11.39 8.43
N LEU A 247 -8.59 10.31 8.43
CA LEU A 247 -7.38 10.24 7.60
C LEU A 247 -7.72 10.26 6.10
N ILE A 248 -8.72 9.51 5.67
CA ILE A 248 -9.21 9.50 4.29
C ILE A 248 -9.66 10.91 3.87
N ALA A 249 -10.42 11.61 4.72
CA ALA A 249 -10.86 12.98 4.45
C ALA A 249 -9.67 13.94 4.29
N ARG A 250 -8.68 13.87 5.19
CA ARG A 250 -7.45 14.70 5.09
C ARG A 250 -6.65 14.38 3.84
N THR A 251 -6.48 13.10 3.49
CA THR A 251 -5.78 12.68 2.26
C THR A 251 -6.50 13.18 1.02
N ARG A 252 -7.83 13.04 0.98
CA ARG A 252 -8.67 13.55 -0.11
C ARG A 252 -8.52 15.07 -0.27
N CYS A 253 -8.53 15.81 0.83
CA CYS A 253 -8.32 17.25 0.84
C CYS A 253 -6.95 17.63 0.27
N TYR A 254 -5.90 16.97 0.70
CA TYR A 254 -4.56 17.18 0.19
C TYR A 254 -4.49 16.97 -1.33
N VAL A 255 -4.99 15.84 -1.83
CA VAL A 255 -4.95 15.51 -3.26
C VAL A 255 -5.78 16.50 -4.08
N ARG A 256 -7.02 16.77 -3.66
CA ARG A 256 -7.89 17.74 -4.37
C ARG A 256 -7.28 19.15 -4.38
N GLY A 257 -6.74 19.59 -3.24
CA GLY A 257 -6.11 20.90 -3.14
C GLY A 257 -4.86 21.05 -4.02
N MET A 258 -4.04 19.99 -4.09
CA MET A 258 -2.88 19.98 -4.97
C MET A 258 -3.29 19.99 -6.45
N ARG A 259 -4.23 19.16 -6.87
CA ARG A 259 -4.76 19.13 -8.25
C ARG A 259 -5.35 20.50 -8.65
N GLU A 260 -6.13 21.11 -7.76
CA GLU A 260 -6.73 22.43 -8.03
C GLU A 260 -5.67 23.53 -8.16
N ARG A 261 -4.61 23.47 -7.35
CA ARG A 261 -3.45 24.36 -7.50
C ARG A 261 -2.81 24.19 -8.88
N MET A 262 -2.60 22.95 -9.34
CA MET A 262 -2.02 22.67 -10.66
C MET A 262 -2.94 23.18 -11.78
N ARG A 263 -4.25 22.95 -11.68
CA ARG A 263 -5.23 23.40 -12.67
C ARG A 263 -5.19 24.93 -12.84
N ARG A 264 -5.17 25.67 -11.73
CA ARG A 264 -5.07 27.15 -11.78
C ARG A 264 -3.75 27.60 -12.38
N ALA A 265 -2.65 27.01 -11.98
CA ALA A 265 -1.34 27.36 -12.51
C ALA A 265 -1.28 27.17 -14.05
N ILE A 266 -1.81 26.06 -14.55
CA ILE A 266 -1.86 25.78 -16.00
C ILE A 266 -2.77 26.78 -16.71
N ALA A 267 -3.95 27.09 -16.17
CA ALA A 267 -4.89 28.06 -16.73
C ALA A 267 -4.28 29.48 -16.79
N GLU A 268 -3.41 29.82 -15.85
CA GLU A 268 -2.67 31.09 -15.80
C GLU A 268 -1.38 31.09 -16.64
N GLY A 269 -1.09 29.99 -17.35
CA GLY A 269 0.16 29.84 -18.12
C GLY A 269 1.43 29.74 -17.24
N THR A 270 1.27 29.40 -15.96
CA THR A 270 2.41 29.25 -15.05
C THR A 270 3.07 27.90 -15.26
N SER A 271 4.35 27.91 -15.66
CA SER A 271 5.09 26.66 -15.90
C SER A 271 5.32 25.86 -14.60
N MET A 272 5.45 24.54 -14.74
CA MET A 272 5.77 23.63 -13.63
C MET A 272 6.97 24.12 -12.80
N ASN A 273 8.06 24.60 -13.43
CA ASN A 273 9.23 25.10 -12.72
C ASN A 273 8.90 26.30 -11.83
N ARG A 274 8.02 27.21 -12.28
CA ARG A 274 7.55 28.34 -11.46
C ARG A 274 6.68 27.88 -10.30
N VAL A 275 5.80 26.90 -10.52
CA VAL A 275 5.00 26.29 -9.46
C VAL A 275 5.91 25.70 -8.39
N LEU A 276 6.90 24.91 -8.78
CA LEU A 276 7.85 24.29 -7.86
C LEU A 276 8.72 25.34 -7.12
N ALA A 277 9.13 26.40 -7.79
CA ALA A 277 9.89 27.48 -7.16
C ALA A 277 9.09 28.24 -6.08
N ALA A 278 7.77 28.34 -6.27
CA ALA A 278 6.86 28.98 -5.31
C ALA A 278 6.42 28.06 -4.16
N MET A 279 6.75 26.76 -4.20
CA MET A 279 6.43 25.84 -3.10
C MET A 279 7.35 26.10 -1.90
N PRO A 280 6.83 25.90 -0.66
CA PRO A 280 7.65 25.98 0.53
C PRO A 280 8.90 25.10 0.42
N PRO A 281 10.03 25.49 1.01
CA PRO A 281 11.19 24.63 1.10
C PRO A 281 10.86 23.36 1.88
N ALA A 282 11.62 22.30 1.62
CA ALA A 282 11.47 21.04 2.34
C ALA A 282 11.67 21.28 3.85
N ASP A 283 10.72 20.82 4.65
CA ASP A 283 10.82 20.88 6.11
C ASP A 283 11.91 19.91 6.61
N PRO A 284 13.02 20.40 7.18
CA PRO A 284 14.11 19.54 7.62
C PRO A 284 13.72 18.64 8.82
N ALA A 285 12.67 18.97 9.55
CA ALA A 285 12.18 18.17 10.66
C ALA A 285 11.42 16.90 10.19
N ARG A 286 11.01 16.85 8.92
CA ARG A 286 10.34 15.67 8.37
C ARG A 286 11.34 14.61 7.87
N PRO A 287 10.98 13.33 7.84
CA PRO A 287 11.76 12.27 7.17
C PRO A 287 12.15 12.68 5.75
N VAL A 288 13.33 12.25 5.30
CA VAL A 288 13.93 12.70 4.01
C VAL A 288 12.97 12.52 2.84
N SER A 289 12.28 11.41 2.77
CA SER A 289 11.29 11.11 1.73
C SER A 289 10.09 12.08 1.77
N ARG A 290 9.60 12.40 2.95
CA ARG A 290 8.49 13.34 3.12
C ARG A 290 8.89 14.79 2.84
N ARG A 291 10.18 15.13 2.93
CA ARG A 291 10.67 16.48 2.57
C ARG A 291 10.43 16.80 1.10
N SER A 292 10.58 15.83 0.22
CA SER A 292 10.41 16.00 -1.23
C SER A 292 9.03 15.60 -1.74
N ARG A 293 8.18 15.00 -0.88
CA ARG A 293 6.87 14.45 -1.25
C ARG A 293 6.00 15.43 -2.01
N ASP A 294 5.79 16.61 -1.43
CA ASP A 294 4.86 17.59 -2.01
C ASP A 294 5.35 18.09 -3.38
N ARG A 295 6.68 18.21 -3.55
CA ARG A 295 7.25 18.60 -4.84
C ARG A 295 7.13 17.49 -5.88
N ARG A 296 7.37 16.24 -5.49
CA ARG A 296 7.18 15.07 -6.38
C ARG A 296 5.71 14.92 -6.78
N ASN A 297 4.79 15.01 -5.83
CA ASN A 297 3.36 14.97 -6.09
C ASN A 297 2.90 16.13 -6.97
N ALA A 298 3.45 17.34 -6.77
CA ALA A 298 3.14 18.49 -7.61
C ALA A 298 3.56 18.26 -9.06
N VAL A 299 4.76 17.71 -9.30
CA VAL A 299 5.22 17.36 -10.66
C VAL A 299 4.24 16.37 -11.30
N ARG A 300 3.93 15.27 -10.61
CA ARG A 300 3.03 14.24 -11.14
C ARG A 300 1.65 14.81 -11.45
N MET A 301 1.05 15.51 -10.48
CA MET A 301 -0.30 16.06 -10.64
C MET A 301 -0.35 17.21 -11.65
N TYR A 302 0.73 17.98 -11.83
CA TYR A 302 0.81 18.97 -12.90
C TYR A 302 0.70 18.30 -14.27
N LEU A 303 1.50 17.26 -14.51
CA LEU A 303 1.49 16.51 -15.78
C LEU A 303 0.16 15.78 -16.02
N GLU A 304 -0.48 15.25 -14.99
CA GLU A 304 -1.81 14.63 -15.09
C GLU A 304 -2.86 15.66 -15.49
N VAL A 305 -2.92 16.78 -14.78
CA VAL A 305 -3.92 17.84 -15.04
C VAL A 305 -3.68 18.50 -16.39
N GLU A 306 -2.42 18.71 -16.78
CA GLU A 306 -2.06 19.25 -18.09
C GLU A 306 -2.59 18.33 -19.20
N ARG A 307 -2.33 17.02 -19.11
CA ARG A 307 -2.84 16.03 -20.06
C ARG A 307 -4.37 16.03 -20.11
N GLU A 308 -5.05 16.04 -18.97
CA GLU A 308 -6.51 16.07 -18.89
C GLU A 308 -7.11 17.28 -19.61
N LEU A 309 -6.47 18.44 -19.47
CA LEU A 309 -6.92 19.68 -20.14
C LEU A 309 -6.70 19.63 -21.66
N PHE A 310 -5.57 19.07 -22.10
CA PHE A 310 -5.26 18.94 -23.54
C PHE A 310 -6.08 17.85 -24.23
N ASP A 311 -6.32 16.71 -23.57
CA ASP A 311 -7.08 15.58 -24.13
C ASP A 311 -8.61 15.80 -24.07
N GLY A 312 -9.06 16.93 -23.53
CA GLY A 312 -10.48 17.22 -23.35
C GLY A 312 -11.18 16.31 -22.32
N THR A 313 -10.42 15.54 -21.56
CA THR A 313 -10.93 14.64 -20.50
C THR A 313 -11.10 15.36 -19.16
N GLY A 314 -10.71 16.64 -19.09
CA GLY A 314 -10.91 17.52 -17.94
C GLY A 314 -12.31 18.10 -17.90
N ASP A 315 -13.12 17.68 -16.93
CA ASP A 315 -14.38 18.32 -16.47
C ASP A 315 -15.47 18.73 -17.51
N SER A 316 -15.47 18.16 -18.73
CA SER A 316 -16.65 18.24 -19.60
C SER A 316 -17.90 17.53 -18.99
N ALA A 317 -17.72 16.74 -17.94
CA ALA A 317 -18.83 16.15 -17.16
C ALA A 317 -19.59 17.16 -16.29
N ARG A 318 -19.06 18.36 -16.03
CA ARG A 318 -19.76 19.39 -15.23
C ARG A 318 -20.63 20.33 -16.05
N ALA A 319 -20.40 20.45 -17.35
CA ALA A 319 -21.18 21.34 -18.23
C ALA A 319 -22.44 20.69 -18.80
N ALA A 320 -22.59 19.38 -18.76
CA ALA A 320 -23.75 18.65 -19.29
C ALA A 320 -24.81 18.27 -18.23
N GLY A 321 -24.66 18.68 -16.98
CA GLY A 321 -25.46 18.24 -15.83
C GLY A 321 -26.37 19.28 -15.20
N THR A 322 -26.79 20.32 -15.92
CA THR A 322 -27.88 21.19 -15.47
C THR A 322 -29.18 20.80 -16.18
N ASN A 323 -29.79 19.71 -15.74
CA ASN A 323 -31.25 19.47 -15.69
C ASN A 323 -31.55 17.98 -15.43
N ALA A 324 -31.52 17.56 -14.19
CA ALA A 324 -32.37 16.49 -13.67
C ALA A 324 -32.39 16.56 -12.13
N ALA A 325 -33.59 16.58 -11.64
CA ALA A 325 -34.07 16.74 -10.27
C ALA A 325 -33.24 16.09 -9.14
N GLY A 326 -32.97 16.90 -8.14
CA GLY A 326 -33.09 16.65 -6.70
C GLY A 326 -32.75 15.27 -6.10
N THR A 327 -31.49 15.04 -5.74
CA THR A 327 -31.15 14.37 -4.47
C THR A 327 -29.99 15.12 -3.84
N ASN A 328 -30.21 15.65 -2.64
CA ASN A 328 -29.22 16.32 -1.81
C ASN A 328 -28.09 15.34 -1.45
N ALA A 329 -27.07 15.24 -2.27
CA ALA A 329 -25.77 14.79 -1.80
C ALA A 329 -25.16 15.97 -1.02
N ALA A 330 -25.12 15.88 0.29
CA ALA A 330 -24.48 16.86 1.13
C ALA A 330 -23.07 17.13 0.59
N ALA A 331 -22.82 18.37 0.19
CA ALA A 331 -21.50 18.82 -0.24
C ALA A 331 -20.51 18.48 0.88
N ALA A 332 -19.43 17.77 0.54
CA ALA A 332 -18.36 17.50 1.47
C ALA A 332 -17.87 18.84 2.05
N PRO A 333 -17.62 18.93 3.36
CA PRO A 333 -17.19 20.17 3.99
C PRO A 333 -15.91 20.70 3.30
N PRO A 334 -15.76 22.02 3.18
CA PRO A 334 -14.55 22.59 2.62
C PRO A 334 -13.34 22.12 3.43
N CYS A 335 -12.27 21.78 2.69
CA CYS A 335 -10.99 21.43 3.32
C CYS A 335 -10.56 22.59 4.22
N ALA A 336 -10.62 22.42 5.53
CA ALA A 336 -10.03 23.38 6.45
C ALA A 336 -8.51 23.41 6.24
N PRO A 337 -7.86 24.60 6.36
CA PRO A 337 -6.44 24.78 6.12
C PRO A 337 -5.56 23.97 7.05
#